data_a4c4bed41b05cf86925144533719b9e0
#
_entry.id   a4c4bed41b05cf86925144533719b9e0
#
_cell.length_a   1.000
_cell.length_b   1.000
_cell.length_c   1.000
_cell.angle_alpha   90.00
_cell.angle_beta   90.00
_cell.angle_gamma   90.00
#
_symmetry.space_group_name_H-M   'P 1'
#
loop_
_entity.id
_entity.type
_entity.pdbx_description
1 polymer ?
#
loop_
_entity_poly.entity_id
_entity_poly.type
_entity_poly.pdbx_seq_one_letter_code
_entity_poly.pdbx_strand_id
1 'polypeptide(L)'
;MLERLRNLVLETLPEEGRIENPMPCLALTRFNGPQKNRQCFHHPMMALVLGGEKESLIGGRPVVYGAGEAVVVALDLPGAYQIRNASPEHPFLSLSIRLDRAIITELLTEAPELRPAPNGRDAQESVSVERLPDDILNALVRYLEAMHSPRRAAVLGPMILKEIHYLLLEGPQGRVLADVCSEAAPGSRILTAVRWLREHFDEPLDIATISERTAMAPSTFHRQFRAVTSLSPVQYQKRLRLHEAQRLMLVESLGVEAAARRVGYESCSQFSREYKRLFGDAPARDIREKTVGASDAGKCACVMEA
;
A
#
# COMPACT_ATOMS: atom_id res chain seq x y z
N MET A 1 -16.56 -6.55 -18.26
CA MET A 1 -15.25 -5.93 -17.98
C MET A 1 -14.37 -6.77 -17.05
N LEU A 2 -14.83 -7.17 -15.90
CA LEU A 2 -14.04 -7.96 -14.93
C LEU A 2 -13.45 -9.25 -15.52
N GLU A 3 -14.23 -9.99 -16.31
CA GLU A 3 -13.75 -11.21 -16.97
C GLU A 3 -12.61 -10.92 -17.97
N ARG A 4 -12.71 -9.81 -18.73
CA ARG A 4 -11.63 -9.39 -19.64
C ARG A 4 -10.35 -9.03 -18.88
N LEU A 5 -10.47 -8.27 -17.77
CA LEU A 5 -9.33 -7.97 -16.89
C LEU A 5 -8.70 -9.25 -16.34
N ARG A 6 -9.54 -10.19 -15.87
CA ARG A 6 -9.08 -11.49 -15.38
C ARG A 6 -8.27 -12.25 -16.42
N ASN A 7 -8.77 -12.33 -17.67
CA ASN A 7 -8.08 -13.02 -18.75
C ASN A 7 -6.75 -12.35 -19.10
N LEU A 8 -6.70 -11.02 -19.21
CA LEU A 8 -5.47 -10.27 -19.46
C LEU A 8 -4.43 -10.49 -18.35
N VAL A 9 -4.85 -10.56 -17.09
CA VAL A 9 -3.94 -10.85 -15.97
C VAL A 9 -3.43 -12.29 -16.04
N LEU A 10 -4.27 -13.28 -16.36
CA LEU A 10 -3.86 -14.67 -16.53
C LEU A 10 -2.90 -14.89 -17.71
N GLU A 11 -3.10 -14.16 -18.81
CA GLU A 11 -2.19 -14.16 -19.97
C GLU A 11 -0.82 -13.55 -19.61
N THR A 12 -0.83 -12.46 -18.83
CA THR A 12 0.41 -11.77 -18.45
C THR A 12 1.16 -12.50 -17.34
N LEU A 13 0.43 -13.15 -16.40
CA LEU A 13 0.96 -13.88 -15.26
C LEU A 13 0.41 -15.32 -15.27
N PRO A 14 0.92 -16.20 -16.16
CA PRO A 14 0.41 -17.56 -16.34
C PRO A 14 0.73 -18.49 -15.17
N GLU A 15 1.73 -18.16 -14.35
CA GLU A 15 2.17 -18.92 -13.18
C GLU A 15 1.91 -18.15 -11.89
N GLU A 16 2.00 -18.86 -10.75
CA GLU A 16 1.94 -18.23 -9.44
C GLU A 16 3.08 -17.23 -9.26
N GLY A 17 2.76 -16.03 -8.78
CA GLY A 17 3.76 -15.00 -8.55
C GLY A 17 3.18 -13.61 -8.46
N ARG A 18 4.08 -12.64 -8.49
CA ARG A 18 3.79 -11.21 -8.55
C ARG A 18 4.74 -10.53 -9.53
N ILE A 19 4.17 -9.73 -10.41
CA ILE A 19 4.94 -8.85 -11.31
C ILE A 19 4.70 -7.42 -10.87
N GLU A 20 5.77 -6.68 -10.65
CA GLU A 20 5.73 -5.26 -10.30
C GLU A 20 6.22 -4.41 -11.46
N ASN A 21 5.55 -3.29 -11.65
CA ASN A 21 5.87 -2.29 -12.68
C ASN A 21 5.98 -2.83 -14.13
N PRO A 22 5.14 -3.80 -14.57
CA PRO A 22 5.08 -4.13 -15.99
C PRO A 22 4.58 -2.94 -16.81
N MET A 23 3.82 -2.05 -16.18
CA MET A 23 3.50 -0.67 -16.56
C MET A 23 3.72 0.23 -15.34
N PRO A 24 3.92 1.55 -15.49
CA PRO A 24 4.11 2.45 -14.35
C PRO A 24 3.00 2.27 -13.29
N CYS A 25 3.39 2.17 -12.04
CA CYS A 25 2.48 2.01 -10.88
C CYS A 25 1.62 0.73 -10.86
N LEU A 26 1.74 -0.19 -11.85
CA LEU A 26 0.95 -1.41 -11.93
C LEU A 26 1.66 -2.58 -11.23
N ALA A 27 0.91 -3.36 -10.45
CA ALA A 27 1.36 -4.69 -10.04
C ALA A 27 0.24 -5.72 -10.26
N LEU A 28 0.64 -6.92 -10.66
CA LEU A 28 -0.23 -8.07 -10.87
C LEU A 28 0.15 -9.17 -9.89
N THR A 29 -0.84 -9.84 -9.30
CA THR A 29 -0.61 -10.90 -8.32
C THR A 29 -1.48 -12.10 -8.63
N ARG A 30 -0.88 -13.30 -8.59
CA ARG A 30 -1.56 -14.59 -8.67
C ARG A 30 -1.06 -15.51 -7.57
N PHE A 31 -1.99 -16.10 -6.81
CA PHE A 31 -1.70 -17.16 -5.85
C PHE A 31 -2.56 -18.38 -6.16
N ASN A 32 -1.93 -19.53 -6.31
CA ASN A 32 -2.58 -20.81 -6.58
C ASN A 32 -2.85 -21.62 -5.30
N GLY A 33 -2.54 -21.05 -4.13
CA GLY A 33 -2.75 -21.66 -2.84
C GLY A 33 -3.01 -20.64 -1.73
N PRO A 34 -3.47 -21.11 -0.56
CA PRO A 34 -3.75 -20.25 0.58
C PRO A 34 -2.52 -19.49 1.06
N GLN A 35 -2.71 -18.22 1.41
CA GLN A 35 -1.69 -17.37 2.05
C GLN A 35 -2.13 -17.06 3.47
N LYS A 36 -1.28 -17.34 4.48
CA LYS A 36 -1.61 -17.11 5.89
C LYS A 36 -0.75 -16.01 6.47
N ASN A 37 -1.40 -15.06 7.13
CA ASN A 37 -0.75 -14.02 7.96
C ASN A 37 0.47 -13.35 7.31
N ARG A 38 0.34 -12.96 6.03
CA ARG A 38 1.38 -12.23 5.31
C ARG A 38 1.40 -10.79 5.78
N GLN A 39 2.49 -10.38 6.40
CA GLN A 39 2.70 -8.98 6.78
C GLN A 39 3.09 -8.18 5.54
N CYS A 40 2.55 -6.96 5.42
CA CYS A 40 2.83 -6.07 4.33
C CYS A 40 2.79 -4.61 4.80
N PHE A 41 3.25 -3.72 3.93
CA PHE A 41 3.10 -2.30 4.08
C PHE A 41 2.36 -1.77 2.85
N HIS A 42 1.22 -1.13 3.06
CA HIS A 42 0.46 -0.55 1.97
C HIS A 42 0.92 0.88 1.74
N HIS A 43 1.34 1.18 0.53
CA HIS A 43 1.45 2.56 0.04
C HIS A 43 0.10 3.04 -0.48
N PRO A 44 -0.09 4.34 -0.72
CA PRO A 44 -1.29 4.81 -1.39
C PRO A 44 -1.53 4.02 -2.68
N MET A 45 -2.65 3.28 -2.72
CA MET A 45 -2.93 2.36 -3.82
C MET A 45 -4.43 2.06 -3.94
N MET A 46 -4.83 1.66 -5.11
CA MET A 46 -6.07 0.94 -5.39
C MET A 46 -5.71 -0.50 -5.76
N ALA A 47 -6.38 -1.50 -5.17
CA ALA A 47 -6.21 -2.90 -5.57
C ALA A 47 -7.56 -3.57 -5.81
N LEU A 48 -7.77 -4.02 -7.04
CA LEU A 48 -8.95 -4.74 -7.52
C LEU A 48 -8.71 -6.25 -7.46
N VAL A 49 -9.61 -6.98 -6.81
CA VAL A 49 -9.62 -8.44 -6.84
C VAL A 49 -10.39 -8.92 -8.08
N LEU A 50 -9.77 -9.80 -8.85
CA LEU A 50 -10.33 -10.38 -10.08
C LEU A 50 -10.72 -11.85 -9.91
N GLY A 51 -10.28 -12.50 -8.83
CA GLY A 51 -10.61 -13.87 -8.49
C GLY A 51 -10.23 -14.19 -7.05
N GLY A 52 -11.04 -14.99 -6.37
CA GLY A 52 -10.85 -15.30 -4.96
C GLY A 52 -11.30 -14.19 -4.02
N GLU A 53 -10.88 -14.29 -2.77
CA GLU A 53 -11.19 -13.38 -1.68
C GLU A 53 -9.94 -13.15 -0.82
N LYS A 54 -9.80 -11.93 -0.31
CA LYS A 54 -8.69 -11.51 0.55
C LYS A 54 -9.23 -10.88 1.83
N GLU A 55 -8.76 -11.39 2.96
CA GLU A 55 -8.95 -10.76 4.27
C GLU A 55 -7.70 -9.96 4.60
N SER A 56 -7.84 -8.71 4.94
CA SER A 56 -6.71 -7.82 5.26
C SER A 56 -6.96 -7.09 6.57
N LEU A 57 -5.87 -6.88 7.31
CA LEU A 57 -5.83 -5.95 8.43
C LEU A 57 -4.97 -4.76 7.98
N ILE A 58 -5.58 -3.62 7.69
CA ILE A 58 -4.90 -2.43 7.17
C ILE A 58 -4.98 -1.32 8.20
N GLY A 59 -3.84 -0.84 8.69
CA GLY A 59 -3.79 0.15 9.76
C GLY A 59 -4.52 -0.31 11.05
N GLY A 60 -4.67 -1.62 11.28
CA GLY A 60 -5.43 -2.17 12.40
C GLY A 60 -6.92 -2.36 12.12
N ARG A 61 -7.43 -2.00 10.94
CA ARG A 61 -8.81 -2.19 10.51
C ARG A 61 -8.97 -3.49 9.72
N PRO A 62 -9.84 -4.42 10.13
CA PRO A 62 -10.13 -5.60 9.33
C PRO A 62 -11.03 -5.23 8.14
N VAL A 63 -10.67 -5.70 6.96
CA VAL A 63 -11.44 -5.57 5.72
C VAL A 63 -11.42 -6.90 4.96
N VAL A 64 -12.56 -7.27 4.37
CA VAL A 64 -12.70 -8.45 3.52
C VAL A 64 -13.21 -7.97 2.18
N TYR A 65 -12.59 -8.42 1.11
CA TYR A 65 -12.97 -8.04 -0.25
C TYR A 65 -12.63 -9.15 -1.24
N GLY A 66 -13.50 -9.32 -2.22
CA GLY A 66 -13.45 -10.41 -3.19
C GLY A 66 -13.57 -9.94 -4.64
N ALA A 67 -13.82 -10.89 -5.54
CA ALA A 67 -13.89 -10.63 -6.98
C ALA A 67 -14.87 -9.50 -7.34
N GLY A 68 -14.38 -8.49 -8.05
CA GLY A 68 -15.12 -7.29 -8.45
C GLY A 68 -15.07 -6.15 -7.44
N GLU A 69 -14.43 -6.35 -6.29
CA GLU A 69 -14.26 -5.33 -5.27
C GLU A 69 -12.81 -4.82 -5.25
N ALA A 70 -12.66 -3.52 -5.01
CA ALA A 70 -11.38 -2.88 -4.86
C ALA A 70 -11.22 -2.30 -3.47
N VAL A 71 -10.03 -2.44 -2.89
CA VAL A 71 -9.61 -1.67 -1.73
C VAL A 71 -8.85 -0.44 -2.20
N VAL A 72 -9.21 0.72 -1.67
CA VAL A 72 -8.46 1.96 -1.84
C VAL A 72 -7.81 2.31 -0.52
N VAL A 73 -6.51 2.48 -0.52
CA VAL A 73 -5.69 2.89 0.63
C VAL A 73 -5.07 4.24 0.28
N ALA A 74 -5.41 5.27 1.03
CA ALA A 74 -4.94 6.63 0.75
C ALA A 74 -3.62 7.00 1.42
N LEU A 75 -3.17 6.18 2.39
CA LEU A 75 -1.99 6.43 3.21
C LEU A 75 -1.05 5.24 3.25
N ASP A 76 0.19 5.54 3.66
CA ASP A 76 1.14 4.51 4.04
C ASP A 76 0.69 3.83 5.34
N LEU A 77 0.23 2.59 5.26
CA LEU A 77 -0.29 1.85 6.41
C LEU A 77 0.32 0.46 6.51
N PRO A 78 0.79 0.07 7.69
CA PRO A 78 1.16 -1.32 7.94
C PRO A 78 -0.07 -2.21 7.91
N GLY A 79 0.08 -3.41 7.38
CA GLY A 79 -1.01 -4.36 7.27
C GLY A 79 -0.56 -5.82 7.34
N ALA A 80 -1.56 -6.67 7.38
CA ALA A 80 -1.41 -8.10 7.20
C ALA A 80 -2.57 -8.61 6.36
N TYR A 81 -2.35 -9.70 5.63
CA TYR A 81 -3.43 -10.33 4.87
C TYR A 81 -3.38 -11.84 4.89
N GLN A 82 -4.50 -12.43 4.59
CA GLN A 82 -4.63 -13.85 4.31
C GLN A 82 -5.56 -14.09 3.11
N ILE A 83 -5.30 -15.19 2.40
CA ILE A 83 -6.10 -15.70 1.31
C ILE A 83 -6.43 -17.15 1.65
N ARG A 84 -7.71 -17.49 1.76
CA ARG A 84 -8.12 -18.82 2.28
C ARG A 84 -8.36 -19.83 1.18
N ASN A 85 -9.05 -19.43 0.13
CA ASN A 85 -9.69 -20.31 -0.84
C ASN A 85 -9.07 -20.20 -2.24
N ALA A 86 -7.72 -20.11 -2.33
CA ALA A 86 -7.05 -20.17 -3.61
C ALA A 86 -6.65 -21.61 -3.96
N SER A 87 -6.78 -21.97 -5.24
CA SER A 87 -6.28 -23.23 -5.81
C SER A 87 -5.81 -22.97 -7.25
N PRO A 88 -5.10 -23.91 -7.89
CA PRO A 88 -4.71 -23.77 -9.29
C PRO A 88 -5.89 -23.53 -10.25
N GLU A 89 -7.04 -24.17 -9.99
CA GLU A 89 -8.27 -24.06 -10.79
C GLU A 89 -9.01 -22.74 -10.50
N HIS A 90 -8.91 -22.26 -9.27
CA HIS A 90 -9.53 -21.03 -8.78
C HIS A 90 -8.49 -20.14 -8.07
N PRO A 91 -7.54 -19.57 -8.82
CA PRO A 91 -6.48 -18.77 -8.23
C PRO A 91 -7.01 -17.46 -7.66
N PHE A 92 -6.37 -16.97 -6.60
CA PHE A 92 -6.51 -15.58 -6.24
C PHE A 92 -5.79 -14.73 -7.27
N LEU A 93 -6.51 -13.74 -7.81
CA LEU A 93 -6.00 -12.81 -8.80
C LEU A 93 -6.31 -11.39 -8.38
N SER A 94 -5.33 -10.52 -8.47
CA SER A 94 -5.53 -9.08 -8.27
C SER A 94 -4.60 -8.25 -9.15
N LEU A 95 -5.07 -7.06 -9.49
CA LEU A 95 -4.25 -5.98 -10.00
C LEU A 95 -4.24 -4.83 -8.98
N SER A 96 -3.14 -4.13 -8.89
CA SER A 96 -3.06 -2.92 -8.07
C SER A 96 -2.38 -1.78 -8.82
N ILE A 97 -2.90 -0.58 -8.61
CA ILE A 97 -2.33 0.68 -9.08
C ILE A 97 -1.85 1.46 -7.87
N ARG A 98 -0.56 1.75 -7.82
CA ARG A 98 -0.01 2.69 -6.84
C ARG A 98 -0.47 4.10 -7.22
N LEU A 99 -0.98 4.83 -6.25
CA LEU A 99 -1.45 6.20 -6.48
C LEU A 99 -0.26 7.15 -6.49
N ASP A 100 -0.09 7.83 -7.62
CA ASP A 100 0.98 8.79 -7.83
C ASP A 100 0.54 10.17 -7.35
N ARG A 101 1.20 10.67 -6.32
CA ARG A 101 0.90 11.96 -5.73
C ARG A 101 1.12 13.13 -6.69
N ALA A 102 2.10 13.02 -7.59
CA ALA A 102 2.36 14.08 -8.57
C ALA A 102 1.18 14.20 -9.54
N ILE A 103 0.67 13.07 -10.04
CA ILE A 103 -0.52 13.02 -10.90
C ILE A 103 -1.74 13.60 -10.18
N ILE A 104 -1.97 13.21 -8.91
CA ILE A 104 -3.11 13.74 -8.13
C ILE A 104 -2.98 15.26 -7.93
N THR A 105 -1.78 15.75 -7.60
CA THR A 105 -1.54 17.18 -7.40
C THR A 105 -1.75 17.98 -8.69
N GLU A 106 -1.30 17.44 -9.82
CA GLU A 106 -1.52 18.01 -11.16
C GLU A 106 -3.03 18.09 -11.47
N LEU A 107 -3.77 16.99 -11.28
CA LEU A 107 -5.21 16.94 -11.49
C LEU A 107 -5.98 17.93 -10.60
N LEU A 108 -5.62 18.05 -9.32
CA LEU A 108 -6.22 19.03 -8.42
C LEU A 108 -5.87 20.48 -8.78
N THR A 109 -4.86 20.70 -9.60
CA THR A 109 -4.52 22.02 -10.13
C THR A 109 -5.31 22.31 -11.41
N GLU A 110 -5.48 21.31 -12.27
CA GLU A 110 -6.25 21.40 -13.52
C GLU A 110 -7.77 21.43 -13.27
N ALA A 111 -8.26 20.70 -12.25
CA ALA A 111 -9.66 20.61 -11.86
C ALA A 111 -9.84 20.94 -10.36
N PRO A 112 -9.80 22.24 -10.00
CA PRO A 112 -9.87 22.68 -8.59
C PRO A 112 -11.17 22.29 -7.88
N GLU A 113 -12.24 22.03 -8.62
CA GLU A 113 -13.54 21.56 -8.12
C GLU A 113 -13.47 20.18 -7.47
N LEU A 114 -12.48 19.36 -7.80
CA LEU A 114 -12.21 18.06 -7.15
C LEU A 114 -11.65 18.23 -5.72
N ARG A 115 -11.26 19.44 -5.34
CA ARG A 115 -10.79 19.72 -3.98
C ARG A 115 -11.94 19.68 -3.00
N PRO A 116 -11.77 19.00 -1.85
CA PRO A 116 -12.81 18.98 -0.83
C PRO A 116 -13.10 20.38 -0.29
N ALA A 117 -14.38 20.66 -0.02
CA ALA A 117 -14.77 21.90 0.65
C ALA A 117 -14.11 22.01 2.04
N PRO A 118 -13.65 23.20 2.48
CA PRO A 118 -12.87 23.38 3.71
C PRO A 118 -13.57 22.96 5.00
N ASN A 119 -14.89 22.78 5.00
CA ASN A 119 -15.73 22.65 6.19
C ASN A 119 -16.23 21.22 6.46
N GLY A 120 -15.73 20.19 5.79
CA GLY A 120 -16.11 18.81 6.08
C GLY A 120 -15.43 18.29 7.36
N ARG A 121 -16.20 18.14 8.42
CA ARG A 121 -15.71 17.72 9.77
C ARG A 121 -15.48 16.21 9.93
N ASP A 122 -15.82 15.40 8.97
CA ASP A 122 -15.67 13.96 9.10
C ASP A 122 -14.25 13.53 8.71
N ALA A 123 -13.52 12.97 9.68
CA ALA A 123 -12.27 12.26 9.42
C ALA A 123 -12.62 11.07 8.53
N GLN A 124 -12.46 11.22 7.22
CA GLN A 124 -12.70 10.13 6.29
C GLN A 124 -11.67 9.04 6.50
N GLU A 125 -12.15 7.82 6.41
CA GLU A 125 -11.34 6.64 6.59
C GLU A 125 -10.32 6.52 5.46
N SER A 126 -9.06 6.37 5.80
CA SER A 126 -7.95 6.21 4.85
C SER A 126 -7.98 4.88 4.07
N VAL A 127 -8.95 4.03 4.37
CA VAL A 127 -9.15 2.72 3.73
C VAL A 127 -10.62 2.52 3.44
N SER A 128 -10.95 2.17 2.21
CA SER A 128 -12.31 1.76 1.81
C SER A 128 -12.28 0.51 0.96
N VAL A 129 -13.43 -0.16 0.92
CA VAL A 129 -13.71 -1.24 -0.02
C VAL A 129 -14.94 -0.85 -0.82
N GLU A 130 -14.84 -0.92 -2.15
CA GLU A 130 -15.90 -0.52 -3.06
C GLU A 130 -15.87 -1.33 -4.36
N ARG A 131 -17.00 -1.35 -5.07
CA ARG A 131 -17.05 -1.82 -6.45
C ARG A 131 -16.70 -0.66 -7.37
N LEU A 132 -15.72 -0.91 -8.26
CA LEU A 132 -15.32 0.12 -9.21
C LEU A 132 -16.39 0.32 -10.29
N PRO A 133 -16.65 1.57 -10.67
CA PRO A 133 -17.49 1.91 -11.82
C PRO A 133 -16.91 1.36 -13.14
N ASP A 134 -17.78 1.22 -14.15
CA ASP A 134 -17.39 0.65 -15.46
C ASP A 134 -16.35 1.49 -16.20
N ASP A 135 -16.31 2.79 -16.02
CA ASP A 135 -15.32 3.69 -16.62
C ASP A 135 -13.90 3.40 -16.11
N ILE A 136 -13.73 3.21 -14.78
CA ILE A 136 -12.45 2.79 -14.20
C ILE A 136 -12.06 1.39 -14.71
N LEU A 137 -13.01 0.44 -14.75
CA LEU A 137 -12.75 -0.89 -15.28
C LEU A 137 -12.32 -0.85 -16.75
N ASN A 138 -12.94 0.02 -17.56
CA ASN A 138 -12.57 0.25 -18.96
C ASN A 138 -11.16 0.84 -19.10
N ALA A 139 -10.82 1.82 -18.26
CA ALA A 139 -9.48 2.40 -18.24
C ALA A 139 -8.42 1.36 -17.86
N LEU A 140 -8.70 0.49 -16.87
CA LEU A 140 -7.81 -0.60 -16.48
C LEU A 140 -7.61 -1.64 -17.61
N VAL A 141 -8.67 -2.00 -18.35
CA VAL A 141 -8.54 -2.87 -19.54
C VAL A 141 -7.59 -2.24 -20.54
N ARG A 142 -7.81 -0.98 -20.94
CA ARG A 142 -6.95 -0.26 -21.90
C ARG A 142 -5.50 -0.14 -21.41
N TYR A 143 -5.33 0.02 -20.08
CA TYR A 143 -4.01 0.08 -19.47
C TYR A 143 -3.24 -1.24 -19.61
N LEU A 144 -3.89 -2.37 -19.31
CA LEU A 144 -3.30 -3.70 -19.50
C LEU A 144 -3.04 -4.01 -20.99
N GLU A 145 -3.97 -3.66 -21.87
CA GLU A 145 -3.78 -3.86 -23.32
C GLU A 145 -2.62 -3.04 -23.91
N ALA A 146 -2.37 -1.85 -23.38
CA ALA A 146 -1.25 -1.02 -23.81
C ALA A 146 0.11 -1.70 -23.56
N MET A 147 0.21 -2.58 -22.56
CA MET A 147 1.42 -3.35 -22.23
C MET A 147 1.93 -4.19 -23.42
N HIS A 148 1.03 -4.71 -24.25
CA HIS A 148 1.38 -5.59 -25.36
C HIS A 148 2.13 -4.88 -26.50
N SER A 149 2.29 -3.55 -26.43
CA SER A 149 3.03 -2.76 -27.40
C SER A 149 3.89 -1.71 -26.71
N PRO A 150 5.24 -1.81 -26.78
CA PRO A 150 6.13 -0.82 -26.15
C PRO A 150 5.83 0.63 -26.55
N ARG A 151 5.43 0.85 -27.81
CA ARG A 151 5.04 2.17 -28.32
C ARG A 151 3.75 2.67 -27.67
N ARG A 152 2.74 1.82 -27.51
CA ARG A 152 1.48 2.18 -26.83
C ARG A 152 1.70 2.40 -25.34
N ALA A 153 2.48 1.53 -24.70
CA ALA A 153 2.84 1.67 -23.30
C ALA A 153 3.50 3.02 -23.01
N ALA A 154 4.47 3.42 -23.85
CA ALA A 154 5.19 4.67 -23.67
C ALA A 154 4.31 5.93 -23.88
N VAL A 155 3.36 5.89 -24.82
CA VAL A 155 2.54 7.07 -25.18
C VAL A 155 1.21 7.09 -24.44
N LEU A 156 0.46 5.97 -24.50
CA LEU A 156 -0.89 5.90 -23.91
C LEU A 156 -0.86 5.57 -22.42
N GLY A 157 0.17 4.85 -21.94
CA GLY A 157 0.28 4.45 -20.54
C GLY A 157 0.14 5.61 -19.57
N PRO A 158 0.94 6.67 -19.65
CA PRO A 158 0.83 7.84 -18.77
C PRO A 158 -0.53 8.53 -18.87
N MET A 159 -1.12 8.60 -20.06
CA MET A 159 -2.44 9.24 -20.26
C MET A 159 -3.55 8.44 -19.57
N ILE A 160 -3.56 7.12 -19.74
CA ILE A 160 -4.55 6.24 -19.12
C ILE A 160 -4.35 6.19 -17.59
N LEU A 161 -3.10 6.19 -17.14
CA LEU A 161 -2.81 6.25 -15.70
C LEU A 161 -3.35 7.55 -15.09
N LYS A 162 -3.18 8.69 -15.76
CA LYS A 162 -3.77 9.98 -15.33
C LYS A 162 -5.30 9.91 -15.30
N GLU A 163 -5.93 9.31 -16.32
CA GLU A 163 -7.38 9.07 -16.37
C GLU A 163 -7.86 8.22 -15.18
N ILE A 164 -7.16 7.11 -14.85
CA ILE A 164 -7.50 6.28 -13.68
C ILE A 164 -7.47 7.10 -12.40
N HIS A 165 -6.45 7.94 -12.21
CA HIS A 165 -6.36 8.81 -11.03
C HIS A 165 -7.49 9.85 -10.99
N TYR A 166 -7.85 10.42 -12.14
CA TYR A 166 -8.96 11.36 -12.25
C TYR A 166 -10.29 10.72 -11.85
N LEU A 167 -10.59 9.56 -12.41
CA LEU A 167 -11.82 8.82 -12.09
C LEU A 167 -11.89 8.38 -10.62
N LEU A 168 -10.77 8.05 -9.99
CA LEU A 168 -10.70 7.77 -8.55
C LEU A 168 -10.95 9.05 -7.71
N LEU A 169 -10.52 10.21 -8.19
CA LEU A 169 -10.80 11.50 -7.52
C LEU A 169 -12.27 11.89 -7.62
N GLU A 170 -12.97 11.57 -8.70
CA GLU A 170 -14.42 11.76 -8.82
C GLU A 170 -15.22 10.74 -7.97
N GLY A 171 -14.63 9.62 -7.63
CA GLY A 171 -15.25 8.54 -6.86
C GLY A 171 -15.40 8.84 -5.36
N PRO A 172 -15.98 7.90 -4.59
CA PRO A 172 -16.23 8.05 -3.15
C PRO A 172 -14.98 8.36 -2.33
N GLN A 173 -13.80 7.93 -2.81
CA GLN A 173 -12.50 8.15 -2.15
C GLN A 173 -11.81 9.44 -2.57
N GLY A 174 -12.33 10.14 -3.57
CA GLY A 174 -11.69 11.34 -4.14
C GLY A 174 -11.37 12.38 -3.09
N ARG A 175 -12.26 12.58 -2.12
CA ARG A 175 -12.02 13.52 -1.03
C ARG A 175 -10.80 13.16 -0.19
N VAL A 176 -10.66 11.89 0.22
CA VAL A 176 -9.51 11.45 1.03
C VAL A 176 -8.23 11.56 0.22
N LEU A 177 -8.26 11.18 -1.05
CA LEU A 177 -7.11 11.28 -1.96
C LEU A 177 -6.70 12.73 -2.18
N ALA A 178 -7.66 13.63 -2.34
CA ALA A 178 -7.40 15.06 -2.47
C ALA A 178 -6.87 15.68 -1.17
N ASP A 179 -7.44 15.32 -0.01
CA ASP A 179 -6.97 15.77 1.31
C ASP A 179 -5.53 15.33 1.58
N VAL A 180 -5.20 14.10 1.17
CA VAL A 180 -3.84 13.52 1.28
C VAL A 180 -2.82 14.31 0.45
N CYS A 181 -3.22 14.85 -0.67
CA CYS A 181 -2.34 15.59 -1.59
C CYS A 181 -2.40 17.12 -1.41
N SER A 182 -3.36 17.63 -0.64
CA SER A 182 -3.51 19.06 -0.37
C SER A 182 -2.72 19.48 0.87
N GLU A 183 -1.84 20.48 0.75
CA GLU A 183 -1.06 21.01 1.89
C GLU A 183 -1.92 21.76 2.92
N ALA A 184 -3.09 22.26 2.53
CA ALA A 184 -3.95 23.11 3.35
C ALA A 184 -5.01 22.35 4.18
N ALA A 185 -5.30 21.08 3.88
CA ALA A 185 -6.36 20.34 4.55
C ALA A 185 -5.93 19.87 5.97
N PRO A 186 -6.84 19.82 6.95
CA PRO A 186 -6.53 19.27 8.29
C PRO A 186 -5.99 17.83 8.25
N GLY A 187 -6.47 17.01 7.30
CA GLY A 187 -5.92 15.68 7.01
C GLY A 187 -4.48 15.71 6.56
N SER A 188 -4.06 16.73 5.79
CA SER A 188 -2.68 16.88 5.31
C SER A 188 -1.66 17.04 6.44
N ARG A 189 -2.05 17.59 7.59
CA ARG A 189 -1.17 17.73 8.75
C ARG A 189 -0.78 16.36 9.32
N ILE A 190 -1.72 15.43 9.42
CA ILE A 190 -1.40 14.04 9.85
C ILE A 190 -0.54 13.34 8.80
N LEU A 191 -0.75 13.63 7.51
CA LEU A 191 0.10 13.12 6.44
C LEU A 191 1.51 13.67 6.49
N THR A 192 1.67 14.95 6.83
CA THR A 192 2.98 15.54 7.10
C THR A 192 3.69 14.76 8.21
N ALA A 193 2.97 14.42 9.28
CA ALA A 193 3.51 13.58 10.35
C ALA A 193 3.86 12.16 9.88
N VAL A 194 2.98 11.53 9.09
CA VAL A 194 3.21 10.18 8.53
C VAL A 194 4.45 10.18 7.64
N ARG A 195 4.58 11.18 6.76
CA ARG A 195 5.75 11.34 5.88
C ARG A 195 7.03 11.57 6.69
N TRP A 196 6.99 12.48 7.64
CA TRP A 196 8.13 12.76 8.52
C TRP A 196 8.57 11.50 9.27
N LEU A 197 7.62 10.73 9.82
CA LEU A 197 7.90 9.45 10.47
C LEU A 197 8.52 8.42 9.52
N ARG A 198 8.18 8.44 8.23
CA ARG A 198 8.81 7.56 7.23
C ARG A 198 10.25 7.97 6.91
N GLU A 199 10.51 9.26 6.86
CA GLU A 199 11.84 9.79 6.56
C GLU A 199 12.79 9.69 7.76
N HIS A 200 12.24 9.66 9.00
CA HIS A 200 12.98 9.68 10.27
C HIS A 200 12.60 8.51 11.19
N PHE A 201 12.24 7.37 10.60
CA PHE A 201 11.78 6.21 11.39
C PHE A 201 12.87 5.63 12.29
N ASP A 202 14.14 5.75 11.92
CA ASP A 202 15.32 5.29 12.65
C ASP A 202 15.71 6.18 13.83
N GLU A 203 15.22 7.41 13.87
CA GLU A 203 15.46 8.37 14.94
C GLU A 203 14.53 8.15 16.15
N PRO A 204 14.90 8.60 17.35
CA PRO A 204 13.99 8.62 18.50
C PRO A 204 12.72 9.44 18.19
N LEU A 205 11.56 8.90 18.57
CA LEU A 205 10.29 9.59 18.33
C LEU A 205 10.16 10.82 19.24
N ASP A 206 10.15 12.00 18.65
CA ASP A 206 9.89 13.26 19.32
C ASP A 206 8.51 13.81 18.94
N ILE A 207 7.55 13.62 19.85
CA ILE A 207 6.17 14.10 19.68
C ILE A 207 6.10 15.63 19.70
N ALA A 208 6.99 16.33 20.41
CA ALA A 208 6.99 17.79 20.46
C ALA A 208 7.33 18.36 19.07
N THR A 209 8.42 17.89 18.47
CA THR A 209 8.81 18.27 17.11
C THR A 209 7.72 17.98 16.07
N ILE A 210 7.07 16.80 16.15
CA ILE A 210 5.99 16.47 15.19
C ILE A 210 4.76 17.36 15.42
N SER A 211 4.43 17.65 16.67
CA SER A 211 3.31 18.53 17.04
C SER A 211 3.52 19.96 16.51
N GLU A 212 4.73 20.49 16.62
CA GLU A 212 5.10 21.79 16.06
C GLU A 212 4.96 21.79 14.51
N ARG A 213 5.53 20.79 13.85
CA ARG A 213 5.44 20.64 12.37
C ARG A 213 4.01 20.54 11.86
N THR A 214 3.14 19.92 12.64
CA THR A 214 1.71 19.76 12.29
C THR A 214 0.84 20.90 12.80
N ALA A 215 1.41 21.87 13.52
CA ALA A 215 0.67 22.95 14.19
C ALA A 215 -0.52 22.42 15.03
N MET A 216 -0.29 21.33 15.80
CA MET A 216 -1.28 20.68 16.65
C MET A 216 -0.76 20.56 18.08
N ALA A 217 -1.66 20.70 19.07
CA ALA A 217 -1.32 20.30 20.43
C ALA A 217 -1.09 18.78 20.50
N PRO A 218 -0.15 18.28 21.34
CA PRO A 218 0.19 16.85 21.41
C PRO A 218 -1.02 15.91 21.58
N SER A 219 -1.97 16.26 22.44
CA SER A 219 -3.19 15.46 22.66
C SER A 219 -4.08 15.40 21.41
N THR A 220 -4.21 16.50 20.69
CA THR A 220 -4.96 16.59 19.44
C THR A 220 -4.27 15.77 18.34
N PHE A 221 -2.94 15.88 18.24
CA PHE A 221 -2.12 15.08 17.34
C PHE A 221 -2.32 13.59 17.58
N HIS A 222 -2.15 13.10 18.81
CA HIS A 222 -2.34 11.68 19.15
C HIS A 222 -3.73 11.16 18.76
N ARG A 223 -4.78 11.94 19.06
CA ARG A 223 -6.15 11.57 18.73
C ARG A 223 -6.37 11.49 17.22
N GLN A 224 -5.96 12.53 16.49
CA GLN A 224 -6.14 12.58 15.02
C GLN A 224 -5.26 11.57 14.29
N PHE A 225 -4.00 11.40 14.72
CA PHE A 225 -3.11 10.40 14.16
C PHE A 225 -3.71 9.00 14.28
N ARG A 226 -4.26 8.67 15.47
CA ARG A 226 -4.93 7.37 15.68
C ARG A 226 -6.24 7.25 14.89
N ALA A 227 -7.00 8.32 14.73
CA ALA A 227 -8.23 8.32 13.92
C ALA A 227 -7.93 8.02 12.44
N VAL A 228 -6.81 8.54 11.90
CA VAL A 228 -6.42 8.40 10.50
C VAL A 228 -5.67 7.10 10.25
N THR A 229 -4.72 6.72 11.13
CA THR A 229 -3.85 5.54 10.92
C THR A 229 -4.29 4.30 11.68
N SER A 230 -5.26 4.44 12.60
CA SER A 230 -5.70 3.44 13.60
C SER A 230 -4.60 2.99 14.57
N LEU A 231 -3.43 3.62 14.55
CA LEU A 231 -2.27 3.32 15.38
C LEU A 231 -1.82 4.54 16.19
N SER A 232 -1.17 4.31 17.33
CA SER A 232 -0.42 5.41 17.94
C SER A 232 0.86 5.71 17.15
N PRO A 233 1.41 6.94 17.22
CA PRO A 233 2.68 7.29 16.55
C PRO A 233 3.82 6.31 16.86
N VAL A 234 3.97 5.90 18.12
CA VAL A 234 4.96 4.91 18.55
C VAL A 234 4.74 3.54 17.89
N GLN A 235 3.49 3.08 17.83
CA GLN A 235 3.17 1.80 17.19
C GLN A 235 3.41 1.86 15.69
N TYR A 236 3.10 2.99 15.06
CA TYR A 236 3.33 3.22 13.66
C TYR A 236 4.83 3.20 13.33
N GLN A 237 5.66 3.97 14.05
CA GLN A 237 7.11 3.98 13.86
C GLN A 237 7.73 2.59 14.07
N LYS A 238 7.31 1.87 15.12
CA LYS A 238 7.80 0.50 15.35
C LYS A 238 7.51 -0.44 14.18
N ARG A 239 6.33 -0.35 13.57
CA ARG A 239 5.99 -1.16 12.40
C ARG A 239 6.82 -0.76 11.19
N LEU A 240 7.05 0.55 10.95
CA LEU A 240 7.97 1.03 9.91
C LEU A 240 9.36 0.41 10.08
N ARG A 241 9.95 0.52 11.27
CA ARG A 241 11.27 -0.06 11.58
C ARG A 241 11.35 -1.55 11.28
N LEU A 242 10.35 -2.32 11.71
CA LEU A 242 10.33 -3.77 11.54
C LEU A 242 10.19 -4.17 10.06
N HIS A 243 9.33 -3.49 9.29
CA HIS A 243 9.17 -3.73 7.85
C HIS A 243 10.43 -3.34 7.08
N GLU A 244 11.03 -2.20 7.39
CA GLU A 244 12.28 -1.79 6.75
C GLU A 244 13.45 -2.73 7.10
N ALA A 245 13.56 -3.18 8.36
CA ALA A 245 14.55 -4.20 8.71
C ALA A 245 14.36 -5.48 7.91
N GLN A 246 13.12 -5.93 7.70
CA GLN A 246 12.83 -7.09 6.87
C GLN A 246 13.27 -6.87 5.42
N ARG A 247 13.00 -5.69 4.84
CA ARG A 247 13.46 -5.32 3.50
C ARG A 247 14.98 -5.36 3.41
N LEU A 248 15.68 -4.70 4.33
CA LEU A 248 17.15 -4.66 4.37
C LEU A 248 17.76 -6.07 4.43
N MET A 249 17.16 -6.97 5.21
CA MET A 249 17.61 -8.35 5.30
C MET A 249 17.34 -9.16 4.03
N LEU A 250 16.19 -8.95 3.37
CA LEU A 250 15.80 -9.69 2.16
C LEU A 250 16.47 -9.18 0.90
N VAL A 251 16.55 -7.85 0.72
CA VAL A 251 17.01 -7.22 -0.52
C VAL A 251 18.50 -6.90 -0.47
N GLU A 252 18.97 -6.35 0.66
CA GLU A 252 20.36 -5.95 0.83
C GLU A 252 21.20 -7.03 1.54
N SER A 253 20.58 -8.17 1.89
CA SER A 253 21.24 -9.29 2.57
C SER A 253 21.95 -8.90 3.87
N LEU A 254 21.45 -7.84 4.56
CA LEU A 254 22.01 -7.41 5.83
C LEU A 254 21.79 -8.46 6.93
N GLY A 255 22.78 -8.65 7.77
CA GLY A 255 22.62 -9.49 8.96
C GLY A 255 21.64 -8.89 9.97
N VAL A 256 21.02 -9.74 10.79
CA VAL A 256 19.98 -9.34 11.78
C VAL A 256 20.41 -8.18 12.67
N GLU A 257 21.62 -8.20 13.18
CA GLU A 257 22.14 -7.15 14.07
C GLU A 257 22.34 -5.82 13.32
N ALA A 258 22.90 -5.89 12.11
CA ALA A 258 23.11 -4.73 11.26
C ALA A 258 21.77 -4.09 10.85
N ALA A 259 20.80 -4.89 10.45
CA ALA A 259 19.46 -4.43 10.12
C ALA A 259 18.77 -3.79 11.33
N ALA A 260 18.84 -4.39 12.53
CA ALA A 260 18.29 -3.82 13.76
C ALA A 260 18.86 -2.44 14.07
N ARG A 261 20.18 -2.28 14.00
CA ARG A 261 20.87 -0.99 14.23
C ARG A 261 20.47 0.05 13.17
N ARG A 262 20.43 -0.35 11.90
CA ARG A 262 20.10 0.54 10.78
C ARG A 262 18.71 1.15 10.90
N VAL A 263 17.78 0.43 11.52
CA VAL A 263 16.40 0.92 11.73
C VAL A 263 16.18 1.53 13.13
N GLY A 264 17.24 1.85 13.86
CA GLY A 264 17.19 2.59 15.11
C GLY A 264 16.85 1.75 16.36
N TYR A 265 17.13 0.43 16.37
CA TYR A 265 17.07 -0.37 17.59
C TYR A 265 18.45 -0.39 18.29
N GLU A 266 18.47 0.00 19.55
CA GLU A 266 19.66 -0.08 20.40
C GLU A 266 19.90 -1.52 20.89
N SER A 267 18.82 -2.29 21.08
CA SER A 267 18.87 -3.67 21.59
C SER A 267 18.40 -4.68 20.52
N CYS A 268 19.33 -5.52 20.06
CA CYS A 268 19.02 -6.62 19.14
C CYS A 268 18.05 -7.64 19.75
N SER A 269 18.09 -7.84 21.08
CA SER A 269 17.15 -8.69 21.80
C SER A 269 15.73 -8.13 21.79
N GLN A 270 15.59 -6.80 21.97
CA GLN A 270 14.29 -6.13 21.84
C GLN A 270 13.77 -6.23 20.42
N PHE A 271 14.59 -5.91 19.41
CA PHE A 271 14.27 -6.06 18.01
C PHE A 271 13.75 -7.47 17.70
N SER A 272 14.49 -8.52 18.07
CA SER A 272 14.10 -9.90 17.76
C SER A 272 12.76 -10.30 18.39
N ARG A 273 12.47 -9.84 19.61
CA ARG A 273 11.17 -10.08 20.28
C ARG A 273 10.02 -9.36 19.56
N GLU A 274 10.21 -8.08 19.20
CA GLU A 274 9.20 -7.28 18.52
C GLU A 274 8.99 -7.80 17.08
N TYR A 275 10.05 -8.18 16.38
CA TYR A 275 10.02 -8.81 15.07
C TYR A 275 9.21 -10.11 15.08
N LYS A 276 9.54 -11.03 16.00
CA LYS A 276 8.80 -12.28 16.15
C LYS A 276 7.33 -12.07 16.45
N ARG A 277 7.00 -11.06 17.29
CA ARG A 277 5.60 -10.73 17.59
C ARG A 277 4.83 -10.24 16.35
N LEU A 278 5.50 -9.50 15.44
CA LEU A 278 4.86 -8.97 14.23
C LEU A 278 4.79 -10.03 13.13
N PHE A 279 5.90 -10.70 12.83
CA PHE A 279 6.03 -11.60 11.68
C PHE A 279 5.79 -13.08 12.00
N GLY A 280 5.71 -13.43 13.29
CA GLY A 280 5.45 -14.80 13.74
C GLY A 280 6.71 -15.61 14.04
N ASP A 281 7.83 -15.33 13.36
CA ASP A 281 9.08 -16.03 13.51
C ASP A 281 10.27 -15.11 13.86
N ALA A 282 11.35 -15.71 14.36
CA ALA A 282 12.58 -14.97 14.60
C ALA A 282 13.18 -14.47 13.28
N PRO A 283 13.84 -13.27 13.26
CA PRO A 283 14.31 -12.65 12.03
C PRO A 283 15.10 -13.58 11.11
N ALA A 284 16.12 -14.26 11.63
CA ALA A 284 16.97 -15.14 10.83
C ALA A 284 16.22 -16.34 10.21
N ARG A 285 15.18 -16.83 10.89
CA ARG A 285 14.35 -17.93 10.38
C ARG A 285 13.38 -17.44 9.32
N ASP A 286 12.67 -16.35 9.58
CA ASP A 286 11.73 -15.74 8.64
C ASP A 286 12.42 -15.38 7.30
N ILE A 287 13.61 -14.78 7.37
CA ILE A 287 14.38 -14.41 6.17
C ILE A 287 14.81 -15.66 5.39
N ARG A 288 15.33 -16.67 6.06
CA ARG A 288 15.74 -17.92 5.41
C ARG A 288 14.58 -18.61 4.70
N GLU A 289 13.42 -18.71 5.34
CA GLU A 289 12.23 -19.32 4.75
C GLU A 289 11.74 -18.53 3.52
N LYS A 290 11.77 -17.22 3.57
CA LYS A 290 11.39 -16.34 2.44
C LYS A 290 12.40 -16.38 1.30
N THR A 291 13.69 -16.50 1.59
CA THR A 291 14.75 -16.62 0.57
C THR A 291 14.69 -17.97 -0.14
N VAL A 292 14.45 -19.07 0.59
CA VAL A 292 14.30 -20.41 0.00
C VAL A 292 13.02 -20.51 -0.83
N GLY A 293 11.89 -19.96 -0.34
CA GLY A 293 10.63 -19.91 -1.08
C GLY A 293 10.66 -18.98 -2.30
N ALA A 294 11.57 -18.01 -2.35
CA ALA A 294 11.76 -17.11 -3.49
C ALA A 294 12.61 -17.71 -4.63
N SER A 295 13.30 -18.83 -4.40
CA SER A 295 13.99 -19.58 -5.44
C SER A 295 13.03 -20.46 -6.25
N ASP A 296 11.86 -20.81 -5.71
CA ASP A 296 10.83 -21.62 -6.37
C ASP A 296 9.63 -20.82 -6.92
N ALA A 297 9.42 -19.60 -6.45
CA ALA A 297 8.39 -18.70 -6.97
C ALA A 297 8.98 -17.29 -7.08
N GLY A 298 9.06 -16.76 -8.27
CA GLY A 298 9.68 -15.46 -8.58
C GLY A 298 9.40 -14.40 -7.52
N LYS A 299 10.45 -13.74 -7.08
CA LYS A 299 10.62 -12.74 -6.01
C LYS A 299 9.33 -11.99 -5.63
N CYS A 300 8.64 -12.50 -4.63
CA CYS A 300 7.53 -11.77 -3.99
C CYS A 300 8.14 -10.78 -2.99
N ALA A 301 8.70 -9.70 -3.48
CA ALA A 301 9.13 -8.59 -2.66
C ALA A 301 7.97 -7.60 -2.52
N CYS A 302 7.26 -7.67 -1.40
CA CYS A 302 6.54 -6.51 -0.88
C CYS A 302 7.60 -5.55 -0.33
N VAL A 303 8.37 -4.93 -1.24
CA VAL A 303 9.51 -4.08 -0.91
C VAL A 303 9.00 -2.65 -0.83
N MET A 304 9.32 -1.99 0.27
CA MET A 304 9.32 -0.52 0.33
C MET A 304 10.40 -0.03 -0.65
N GLU A 305 10.00 0.49 -1.80
CA GLU A 305 10.87 1.36 -2.57
C GLU A 305 10.76 2.77 -2.01
N ALA A 306 11.93 3.39 -1.85
CA ALA A 306 12.14 4.74 -1.34
C ALA A 306 11.50 5.82 -2.22
#